data_b6243c29f07b25d1355a1d1746453019
#
_entry.id   b6243c29f07b25d1355a1d1746453019
#
_cell.length_a   1.000
_cell.length_b   1.000
_cell.length_c   1.000
_cell.angle_alpha   90.00
_cell.angle_beta   90.00
_cell.angle_gamma   90.00
#
_symmetry.space_group_name_H-M   'P 1'
#
loop_
_entity.id
_entity.type
_entity.pdbx_description
1 polymer ?
#
loop_
_entity_poly.entity_id
_entity_poly.type
_entity_poly.pdbx_seq_one_letter_code
_entity_poly.pdbx_strand_id
1 'polypeptide(L)'
;MILFTTTSYVKAGVDMTMMTLDKVVADESSRSVVVHLPHAKVLSFSMPPDEVKMTYKKISMLRSDFDAQERNKLLVQAEKQIRASIPKMGILQEAEENAKETVTAMLHQLGFEKVTVKFE
;
A
#
# COMPACT_ATOMS: atom_id res chain seq x y z
N MET A 1 6.82 -32.09 1.09
CA MET A 1 6.55 -30.71 1.51
C MET A 1 6.94 -29.75 0.39
N ILE A 2 6.03 -28.90 0.03
CA ILE A 2 6.27 -27.88 -0.99
C ILE A 2 6.53 -26.56 -0.29
N LEU A 3 7.66 -25.95 -0.56
CA LEU A 3 7.96 -24.61 -0.08
C LEU A 3 7.73 -23.62 -1.22
N PHE A 4 6.88 -22.64 -0.95
CA PHE A 4 6.49 -21.64 -1.91
C PHE A 4 7.00 -20.27 -1.44
N THR A 5 7.79 -19.60 -2.26
CA THR A 5 8.25 -18.25 -1.98
C THR A 5 7.95 -17.36 -3.18
N THR A 6 7.56 -16.13 -2.90
CA THR A 6 7.29 -15.16 -3.94
C THR A 6 7.68 -13.77 -3.47
N THR A 7 7.92 -12.88 -4.44
CA THR A 7 8.11 -11.47 -4.17
C THR A 7 6.87 -10.72 -4.65
N SER A 8 6.33 -9.89 -3.79
CA SER A 8 5.22 -9.02 -4.16
C SER A 8 5.64 -7.56 -4.04
N TYR A 9 5.06 -6.73 -4.88
CA TYR A 9 5.30 -5.29 -4.89
C TYR A 9 4.01 -4.58 -4.53
N VAL A 10 4.06 -3.80 -3.45
CA VAL A 10 2.90 -3.07 -2.96
C VAL A 10 3.21 -1.59 -2.99
N LYS A 11 2.34 -0.83 -3.63
CA LYS A 11 2.42 0.63 -3.63
C LYS A 11 1.21 1.17 -2.89
N ALA A 12 1.44 1.92 -1.82
CA ALA A 12 0.39 2.56 -1.05
C ALA A 12 0.56 4.07 -1.12
N GLY A 13 -0.52 4.80 -1.02
CA GLY A 13 -0.47 6.25 -1.05
C GLY A 13 -1.83 6.87 -0.82
N VAL A 14 -1.86 8.19 -0.89
CA VAL A 14 -3.07 8.99 -0.75
C VAL A 14 -3.54 9.39 -2.14
N ASP A 15 -4.81 9.13 -2.44
CA ASP A 15 -5.41 9.46 -3.73
C ASP A 15 -5.83 10.92 -3.75
N MET A 16 -5.01 11.77 -4.34
CA MET A 16 -5.26 13.21 -4.39
C MET A 16 -6.39 13.58 -5.35
N THR A 17 -6.85 12.65 -6.19
CA THR A 17 -8.01 12.93 -7.06
C THR A 17 -9.30 13.09 -6.28
N MET A 18 -9.33 12.62 -5.03
CA MET A 18 -10.48 12.78 -4.15
C MET A 18 -10.52 14.14 -3.45
N MET A 19 -9.51 14.99 -3.67
CA MET A 19 -9.44 16.29 -3.03
C MET A 19 -10.40 17.28 -3.70
N THR A 20 -11.11 18.04 -2.88
CA THR A 20 -11.99 19.12 -3.30
C THR A 20 -11.60 20.38 -2.54
N LEU A 21 -12.08 21.55 -3.01
CA LEU A 21 -11.70 22.82 -2.39
C LEU A 21 -12.13 22.93 -0.93
N ASP A 22 -13.22 22.29 -0.54
CA ASP A 22 -13.70 22.28 0.83
C ASP A 22 -12.80 21.48 1.79
N LYS A 23 -11.90 20.68 1.25
CA LYS A 23 -10.92 19.91 2.05
C LYS A 23 -9.72 20.77 2.49
N VAL A 24 -9.58 21.97 1.95
CA VAL A 24 -8.49 22.87 2.29
C VAL A 24 -9.09 24.15 2.85
N VAL A 25 -8.81 24.43 4.11
CA VAL A 25 -9.31 25.64 4.79
C VAL A 25 -8.11 26.48 5.19
N ALA A 26 -7.97 27.63 4.55
CA ALA A 26 -6.86 28.53 4.80
C ALA A 26 -7.34 29.82 5.49
N ASP A 27 -6.53 30.30 6.44
CA ASP A 27 -6.72 31.60 7.07
C ASP A 27 -5.49 32.45 6.77
N GLU A 28 -5.66 33.45 5.90
CA GLU A 28 -4.56 34.32 5.48
C GLU A 28 -4.05 35.20 6.62
N SER A 29 -4.92 35.62 7.52
CA SER A 29 -4.52 36.54 8.59
C SER A 29 -3.57 35.88 9.59
N SER A 30 -3.76 34.60 9.88
CA SER A 30 -2.89 33.85 10.78
C SER A 30 -1.85 33.00 10.03
N ARG A 31 -1.89 32.99 8.71
CA ARG A 31 -1.06 32.16 7.84
C ARG A 31 -1.14 30.68 8.22
N SER A 32 -2.35 30.24 8.53
CA SER A 32 -2.61 28.85 8.88
C SER A 32 -3.46 28.18 7.84
N VAL A 33 -3.30 26.87 7.73
CA VAL A 33 -4.07 26.06 6.79
C VAL A 33 -4.34 24.70 7.41
N VAL A 34 -5.56 24.21 7.19
CA VAL A 34 -5.96 22.85 7.58
C VAL A 34 -6.32 22.12 6.31
N VAL A 35 -5.69 20.97 6.11
CA VAL A 35 -5.91 20.13 4.94
C VAL A 35 -6.47 18.78 5.41
N HIS A 36 -7.57 18.38 4.80
CA HIS A 36 -8.16 17.06 5.03
C HIS A 36 -7.81 16.16 3.87
N LEU A 37 -6.99 15.15 4.14
CA LEU A 37 -6.58 14.17 3.15
C LEU A 37 -7.37 12.88 3.32
N PRO A 38 -7.66 12.15 2.25
CA PRO A 38 -8.21 10.81 2.40
C PRO A 38 -7.17 9.88 3.00
N HIS A 39 -7.63 8.83 3.65
CA HIS A 39 -6.72 7.82 4.19
C HIS A 39 -5.95 7.13 3.06
N ALA A 40 -4.74 6.70 3.38
CA ALA A 40 -3.93 5.95 2.43
C ALA A 40 -4.59 4.63 2.08
N LYS A 41 -4.36 4.20 0.86
CA LYS A 41 -4.86 2.91 0.35
C LYS A 41 -3.80 2.27 -0.54
N VAL A 42 -3.99 1.00 -0.83
CA VAL A 42 -3.15 0.29 -1.79
C VAL A 42 -3.47 0.82 -3.18
N LEU A 43 -2.48 1.41 -3.83
CA LEU A 43 -2.62 1.94 -5.19
C LEU A 43 -2.29 0.91 -6.24
N SER A 44 -1.33 0.03 -5.97
CA SER A 44 -1.02 -1.07 -6.87
C SER A 44 -0.48 -2.25 -6.08
N PHE A 45 -0.76 -3.42 -6.59
CA PHE A 45 -0.28 -4.68 -6.06
C PHE A 45 0.17 -5.54 -7.23
N SER A 46 1.37 -6.09 -7.13
CA SER A 46 1.90 -6.96 -8.17
C SER A 46 2.61 -8.15 -7.53
N MET A 47 2.34 -9.32 -8.08
CA MET A 47 3.01 -10.55 -7.69
C MET A 47 3.46 -11.24 -8.98
N PRO A 48 4.63 -10.83 -9.54
CA PRO A 48 5.08 -11.35 -10.82
C PRO A 48 5.28 -12.87 -10.78
N PRO A 49 4.71 -13.60 -11.74
CA PRO A 49 4.83 -15.06 -11.76
C PRO A 49 6.27 -15.57 -11.89
N ASP A 50 7.14 -14.82 -12.55
CA ASP A 50 8.54 -15.18 -12.73
C ASP A 50 9.37 -15.06 -11.45
N GLU A 51 8.84 -14.38 -10.45
CA GLU A 51 9.49 -14.28 -9.13
C GLU A 51 8.93 -15.28 -8.14
N VAL A 52 8.01 -16.12 -8.56
CA VAL A 52 7.46 -17.18 -7.75
C VAL A 52 8.38 -18.38 -7.79
N LYS A 53 8.85 -18.82 -6.62
CA LYS A 53 9.73 -19.98 -6.50
C LYS A 53 9.04 -21.06 -5.72
N MET A 54 9.02 -22.24 -6.29
CA MET A 54 8.54 -23.46 -5.62
C MET A 54 9.70 -24.40 -5.40
N THR A 55 9.89 -24.81 -4.16
CA THR A 55 10.89 -25.80 -3.80
C THR A 55 10.19 -27.03 -3.25
N TYR A 56 10.47 -28.17 -3.86
CA TYR A 56 9.92 -29.43 -3.42
C TYR A 56 10.90 -30.09 -2.44
N LYS A 57 10.47 -30.25 -1.19
CA LYS A 57 11.21 -31.04 -0.21
C LYS A 57 10.45 -32.32 0.04
N LYS A 58 11.07 -33.45 -0.23
CA LYS A 58 10.49 -34.78 -0.07
C LYS A 58 9.17 -34.96 -0.79
N ILE A 59 9.25 -35.19 -2.06
CA ILE A 59 8.09 -35.49 -2.87
C ILE A 59 7.73 -36.97 -2.59
N SER A 60 6.48 -37.21 -2.21
CA SER A 60 5.96 -38.54 -2.13
C SER A 60 6.03 -39.16 -3.54
N MET A 61 6.54 -40.40 -3.64
CA MET A 61 6.66 -41.08 -4.92
C MET A 61 5.31 -41.31 -5.62
N LEU A 62 4.22 -41.13 -4.89
CA LEU A 62 2.86 -41.31 -5.41
C LEU A 62 2.28 -40.03 -6.03
N ARG A 63 2.94 -38.92 -5.88
CA ARG A 63 2.50 -37.66 -6.45
C ARG A 63 3.47 -37.22 -7.52
N SER A 64 3.09 -37.50 -8.75
CA SER A 64 3.99 -37.24 -9.86
C SER A 64 4.17 -35.77 -10.18
N ASP A 65 3.11 -34.96 -10.13
CA ASP A 65 3.20 -33.58 -10.54
C ASP A 65 2.22 -32.67 -9.83
N PHE A 66 2.68 -31.45 -9.64
CA PHE A 66 1.89 -30.35 -9.17
C PHE A 66 1.34 -29.63 -10.40
N ASP A 67 0.05 -29.82 -10.71
CA ASP A 67 -0.49 -29.29 -11.95
C ASP A 67 -0.70 -27.78 -11.94
N ALA A 68 -0.97 -27.21 -13.10
CA ALA A 68 -1.14 -25.77 -13.27
C ALA A 68 -2.32 -25.23 -12.46
N GLN A 69 -3.39 -26.03 -12.32
CA GLN A 69 -4.56 -25.61 -11.56
C GLN A 69 -4.27 -25.51 -10.07
N GLU A 70 -3.55 -26.50 -9.52
CA GLU A 70 -3.14 -26.49 -8.13
C GLU A 70 -2.21 -25.30 -7.85
N ARG A 71 -1.30 -25.03 -8.78
CA ARG A 71 -0.40 -23.89 -8.67
C ARG A 71 -1.18 -22.57 -8.66
N ASN A 72 -2.15 -22.44 -9.55
CA ASN A 72 -2.97 -21.23 -9.61
C ASN A 72 -3.79 -21.02 -8.33
N LYS A 73 -4.31 -22.09 -7.76
CA LYS A 73 -5.04 -22.02 -6.47
C LYS A 73 -4.14 -21.53 -5.35
N LEU A 74 -2.90 -22.03 -5.30
CA LEU A 74 -1.95 -21.59 -4.28
C LEU A 74 -1.56 -20.13 -4.47
N LEU A 75 -1.37 -19.69 -5.72
CA LEU A 75 -1.05 -18.31 -6.01
C LEU A 75 -2.18 -17.37 -5.59
N VAL A 76 -3.42 -17.76 -5.87
CA VAL A 76 -4.59 -16.95 -5.47
C VAL A 76 -4.68 -16.87 -3.94
N GLN A 77 -4.46 -17.99 -3.23
CA GLN A 77 -4.46 -17.98 -1.78
C GLN A 77 -3.33 -17.11 -1.21
N ALA A 78 -2.15 -17.21 -1.80
CA ALA A 78 -1.01 -16.42 -1.37
C ALA A 78 -1.28 -14.92 -1.55
N GLU A 79 -1.87 -14.54 -2.68
CA GLU A 79 -2.24 -13.15 -2.93
C GLU A 79 -3.24 -12.66 -1.90
N LYS A 80 -4.27 -13.44 -1.59
CA LYS A 80 -5.26 -13.08 -0.58
C LYS A 80 -4.63 -12.88 0.80
N GLN A 81 -3.73 -13.78 1.19
CA GLN A 81 -3.05 -13.69 2.48
C GLN A 81 -2.14 -12.46 2.56
N ILE A 82 -1.42 -12.17 1.48
CA ILE A 82 -0.54 -11.00 1.42
C ILE A 82 -1.38 -9.72 1.50
N ARG A 83 -2.45 -9.63 0.72
CA ARG A 83 -3.32 -8.45 0.75
C ARG A 83 -3.96 -8.25 2.13
N ALA A 84 -4.35 -9.33 2.80
CA ALA A 84 -4.92 -9.26 4.14
C ALA A 84 -3.90 -8.83 5.19
N SER A 85 -2.61 -9.08 4.96
CA SER A 85 -1.56 -8.71 5.89
C SER A 85 -1.06 -7.26 5.72
N ILE A 86 -1.36 -6.62 4.58
CA ILE A 86 -0.88 -5.26 4.29
C ILE A 86 -1.24 -4.25 5.39
N PRO A 87 -2.50 -4.17 5.88
CA PRO A 87 -2.82 -3.23 6.95
C PRO A 87 -2.04 -3.47 8.25
N LYS A 88 -1.59 -4.71 8.47
CA LYS A 88 -0.83 -5.07 9.66
C LYS A 88 0.65 -4.76 9.55
N MET A 89 1.14 -4.48 8.36
CA MET A 89 2.56 -4.18 8.11
C MET A 89 2.94 -2.72 8.36
N GLY A 90 1.95 -1.86 8.63
CA GLY A 90 2.21 -0.44 8.86
C GLY A 90 2.49 0.37 7.60
N ILE A 91 2.38 -0.22 6.42
CA ILE A 91 2.68 0.48 5.17
C ILE A 91 1.69 1.61 4.89
N LEU A 92 0.43 1.44 5.28
CA LEU A 92 -0.58 2.48 5.10
C LEU A 92 -0.32 3.69 6.01
N GLN A 93 0.08 3.44 7.25
CA GLN A 93 0.44 4.51 8.18
C GLN A 93 1.69 5.25 7.70
N GLU A 94 2.67 4.52 7.19
CA GLU A 94 3.87 5.11 6.63
C GLU A 94 3.54 5.99 5.42
N ALA A 95 2.64 5.53 4.56
CA ALA A 95 2.19 6.32 3.41
C ALA A 95 1.49 7.62 3.85
N GLU A 96 0.67 7.55 4.91
CA GLU A 96 0.03 8.74 5.46
C GLU A 96 1.03 9.72 6.05
N GLU A 97 2.04 9.23 6.79
CA GLU A 97 3.09 10.07 7.32
C GLU A 97 3.88 10.76 6.22
N ASN A 98 4.24 10.02 5.17
CA ASN A 98 4.95 10.60 4.03
C ASN A 98 4.11 11.65 3.31
N ALA A 99 2.83 11.40 3.13
CA ALA A 99 1.91 12.37 2.52
C ALA A 99 1.80 13.62 3.37
N LYS A 100 1.70 13.47 4.69
CA LYS A 100 1.63 14.59 5.62
C LYS A 100 2.90 15.45 5.54
N GLU A 101 4.06 14.83 5.55
CA GLU A 101 5.33 15.54 5.45
C GLU A 101 5.45 16.30 4.14
N THR A 102 5.08 15.66 3.03
CA THR A 102 5.15 16.27 1.71
C THR A 102 4.22 17.48 1.60
N VAL A 103 2.96 17.33 2.01
CA VAL A 103 1.98 18.42 1.96
C VAL A 103 2.38 19.55 2.89
N THR A 104 2.85 19.23 4.08
CA THR A 104 3.32 20.22 5.04
C THR A 104 4.47 21.05 4.46
N ALA A 105 5.45 20.38 3.85
CA ALA A 105 6.58 21.09 3.24
C ALA A 105 6.15 21.99 2.09
N MET A 106 5.25 21.51 1.24
CA MET A 106 4.74 22.30 0.12
C MET A 106 4.01 23.54 0.60
N LEU A 107 3.18 23.42 1.63
CA LEU A 107 2.40 24.55 2.14
C LEU A 107 3.28 25.56 2.88
N HIS A 108 4.32 25.11 3.57
CA HIS A 108 5.30 26.02 4.15
C HIS A 108 6.02 26.83 3.06
N GLN A 109 6.35 26.19 1.94
CA GLN A 109 6.96 26.91 0.81
C GLN A 109 6.04 27.97 0.21
N LEU A 110 4.73 27.77 0.32
CA LEU A 110 3.74 28.75 -0.14
C LEU A 110 3.51 29.90 0.84
N GLY A 111 4.14 29.85 2.01
CA GLY A 111 4.07 30.92 2.99
C GLY A 111 3.21 30.67 4.21
N PHE A 112 2.63 29.49 4.34
CA PHE A 112 1.85 29.14 5.52
C PHE A 112 2.79 28.79 6.67
N GLU A 113 2.54 29.39 7.82
CA GLU A 113 3.37 29.14 9.01
C GLU A 113 2.86 27.97 9.82
N LYS A 114 1.54 27.80 9.89
CA LYS A 114 0.90 26.70 10.60
C LYS A 114 0.16 25.81 9.63
N VAL A 115 0.61 24.57 9.52
CA VAL A 115 -0.01 23.58 8.65
C VAL A 115 -0.52 22.42 9.49
N THR A 116 -1.79 22.12 9.37
CA THR A 116 -2.42 20.99 10.04
C THR A 116 -2.94 20.04 8.96
N VAL A 117 -2.54 18.77 9.03
CA VAL A 117 -3.01 17.76 8.10
C VAL A 117 -3.82 16.74 8.88
N LYS A 118 -5.05 16.51 8.44
CA LYS A 118 -5.94 15.52 9.02
C LYS A 118 -6.35 14.51 7.97
N PHE A 119 -6.46 13.26 8.38
CA PHE A 119 -6.92 12.18 7.50
C PHE A 119 -8.35 11.80 7.84
N GLU A 120 -9.17 11.71 6.81
CA GLU A 120 -10.60 11.38 6.97
C GLU A 120 -11.05 10.32 5.99
#